data_6239d4a51121e978ba3f96a75fedc386
#
_entry.id   6239d4a51121e978ba3f96a75fedc386
#
_cell.length_a   1.000
_cell.length_b   1.000
_cell.length_c   1.000
_cell.angle_alpha   90.00
_cell.angle_beta   90.00
_cell.angle_gamma   90.00
#
_symmetry.space_group_name_H-M   'P 1'
#
loop_
_entity.id
_entity.type
_entity.pdbx_description
1 polymer ?
#
loop_
_entity_poly.entity_id
_entity_poly.type
_entity_poly.pdbx_seq_one_letter_code
_entity_poly.pdbx_strand_id
1 'polypeptide(L)'
;GIIYDRNGEVLAYNKLAYAITIEDVLSSGIDKSDKLNEIIYNTIKIIEENGDTINNDFSIIIGSNGKCEYSVTSDMAKLRFLRDIYGKSKIEELDTEKEQLSDNTAEEVFEYLVGKKRYDISEEYPKEDRLKIAIIRYNLSLNSFQKYISTTIASNVKDETVAAIYENQAMLKGVSRTMDIECIGY
;
A
#
# COMPACT_ATOMS: atom_id res chain seq x y z
N GLY A 1 -17.22 13.16 21.12
CA GLY A 1 -18.14 14.22 21.54
C GLY A 1 -18.39 15.22 20.44
N ILE A 2 -19.34 16.11 20.63
CA ILE A 2 -19.64 17.19 19.70
C ILE A 2 -19.32 18.50 20.41
N ILE A 3 -18.62 19.41 19.74
CA ILE A 3 -18.29 20.75 20.24
C ILE A 3 -19.16 21.76 19.48
N TYR A 4 -19.86 22.58 20.22
CA TYR A 4 -20.73 23.62 19.68
C TYR A 4 -20.15 25.00 19.99
N ASP A 5 -20.46 25.98 19.14
CA ASP A 5 -20.25 27.39 19.44
C ASP A 5 -21.34 27.91 20.40
N ARG A 6 -21.24 29.21 20.78
CA ARG A 6 -22.22 29.86 21.66
C ARG A 6 -23.63 29.98 21.05
N ASN A 7 -23.78 29.83 19.74
CA ASN A 7 -25.04 29.88 19.02
C ASN A 7 -25.65 28.48 18.79
N GLY A 8 -24.94 27.41 19.21
CA GLY A 8 -25.35 26.02 19.00
C GLY A 8 -24.94 25.43 17.65
N GLU A 9 -24.08 26.12 16.89
CA GLU A 9 -23.50 25.58 15.65
C GLU A 9 -22.39 24.58 15.97
N VAL A 10 -22.35 23.49 15.21
CA VAL A 10 -21.34 22.43 15.42
C VAL A 10 -19.98 22.93 14.94
N LEU A 11 -19.02 23.00 15.84
CA LEU A 11 -17.62 23.36 15.53
C LEU A 11 -16.75 22.14 15.27
N ALA A 12 -17.00 21.05 15.97
CA ALA A 12 -16.30 19.80 15.77
C ALA A 12 -17.13 18.63 16.28
N TYR A 13 -16.96 17.47 15.64
CA TYR A 13 -17.59 16.23 16.08
C TYR A 13 -16.70 15.04 15.76
N ASN A 14 -16.91 13.95 16.48
CA ASN A 14 -16.24 12.70 16.23
C ASN A 14 -17.06 11.88 15.23
N LYS A 15 -16.40 11.43 14.17
CA LYS A 15 -16.94 10.51 13.17
C LYS A 15 -16.21 9.17 13.27
N LEU A 16 -16.98 8.09 13.21
CA LEU A 16 -16.40 6.77 13.10
C LEU A 16 -15.82 6.59 11.70
N ALA A 17 -14.54 6.26 11.61
CA ALA A 17 -13.84 5.98 10.39
C ALA A 17 -13.42 4.50 10.32
N TYR A 18 -13.49 3.90 9.14
CA TYR A 18 -13.05 2.53 8.91
C TYR A 18 -11.83 2.51 8.00
N ALA A 19 -10.90 1.62 8.30
CA ALA A 19 -9.76 1.30 7.43
C ALA A 19 -9.78 -0.18 7.08
N ILE A 20 -9.37 -0.51 5.87
CA ILE A 20 -9.13 -1.88 5.43
C ILE A 20 -7.66 -2.21 5.67
N THR A 21 -7.42 -3.32 6.36
CA THR A 21 -6.10 -3.77 6.76
C THR A 21 -5.84 -5.19 6.28
N ILE A 22 -4.57 -5.56 6.18
CA ILE A 22 -4.13 -6.90 5.81
C ILE A 22 -3.02 -7.38 6.73
N GLU A 23 -3.05 -8.68 7.04
CA GLU A 23 -1.96 -9.42 7.69
C GLU A 23 -1.58 -10.60 6.82
N ASP A 24 -0.28 -10.90 6.72
CA ASP A 24 0.18 -12.10 6.06
C ASP A 24 0.02 -13.31 7.00
N VAL A 25 -1.12 -13.99 6.85
CA VAL A 25 -1.48 -15.18 7.63
C VAL A 25 -1.29 -16.48 6.84
N LEU A 26 -0.73 -16.39 5.63
CA LEU A 26 -0.54 -17.55 4.78
C LEU A 26 0.63 -18.40 5.24
N SER A 27 0.44 -19.72 5.15
CA SER A 27 1.53 -20.68 5.42
C SER A 27 2.60 -20.58 4.33
N SER A 28 3.84 -20.80 4.70
CA SER A 28 4.94 -20.87 3.74
C SER A 28 4.73 -22.02 2.73
N GLY A 29 4.98 -21.72 1.46
CA GLY A 29 4.81 -22.69 0.36
C GLY A 29 5.22 -22.05 -0.97
N ILE A 30 5.31 -22.87 -2.02
CA ILE A 30 5.77 -22.45 -3.35
C ILE A 30 4.83 -21.39 -3.96
N ASP A 31 3.54 -21.53 -3.72
CA ASP A 31 2.48 -20.67 -4.26
C ASP A 31 2.04 -19.54 -3.32
N LYS A 32 2.77 -19.35 -2.21
CA LYS A 32 2.42 -18.30 -1.22
C LYS A 32 2.38 -16.92 -1.83
N SER A 33 3.38 -16.57 -2.65
CA SER A 33 3.46 -15.25 -3.28
C SER A 33 2.28 -15.00 -4.21
N ASP A 34 1.94 -15.97 -5.04
CA ASP A 34 0.80 -15.86 -5.96
C ASP A 34 -0.52 -15.69 -5.22
N LYS A 35 -0.75 -16.48 -4.17
CA LYS A 35 -1.95 -16.38 -3.32
C LYS A 35 -2.05 -15.03 -2.63
N LEU A 36 -0.96 -14.52 -2.08
CA LEU A 36 -0.94 -13.22 -1.43
C LEU A 36 -1.21 -12.09 -2.42
N ASN A 37 -0.59 -12.14 -3.59
CA ASN A 37 -0.82 -11.17 -4.66
C ASN A 37 -2.29 -11.19 -5.12
N GLU A 38 -2.90 -12.38 -5.24
CA GLU A 38 -4.31 -12.52 -5.59
C GLU A 38 -5.24 -11.92 -4.54
N ILE A 39 -5.00 -12.20 -3.25
CA ILE A 39 -5.76 -11.61 -2.15
C ILE A 39 -5.68 -10.08 -2.21
N ILE A 40 -4.47 -9.54 -2.38
CA ILE A 40 -4.25 -8.10 -2.48
C ILE A 40 -4.99 -7.52 -3.69
N TYR A 41 -4.85 -8.13 -4.86
CA TYR A 41 -5.54 -7.71 -6.07
C TYR A 41 -7.07 -7.66 -5.90
N ASN A 42 -7.65 -8.73 -5.39
CA ASN A 42 -9.09 -8.81 -5.15
C ASN A 42 -9.56 -7.76 -4.14
N THR A 43 -8.78 -7.52 -3.11
CA THR A 43 -9.06 -6.47 -2.11
C THR A 43 -9.05 -5.08 -2.75
N ILE A 44 -8.03 -4.77 -3.56
CA ILE A 44 -7.94 -3.49 -4.28
C ILE A 44 -9.16 -3.29 -5.17
N LYS A 45 -9.58 -4.32 -5.93
CA LYS A 45 -10.73 -4.23 -6.83
C LYS A 45 -12.03 -3.97 -6.08
N ILE A 46 -12.25 -4.63 -4.95
CA ILE A 46 -13.44 -4.39 -4.12
C ILE A 46 -13.45 -2.94 -3.61
N ILE A 47 -12.31 -2.44 -3.14
CA ILE A 47 -12.17 -1.06 -2.66
C ILE A 47 -12.52 -0.07 -3.78
N GLU A 48 -11.95 -0.25 -4.97
CA GLU A 48 -12.13 0.65 -6.11
C GLU A 48 -13.55 0.58 -6.69
N GLU A 49 -14.15 -0.60 -6.76
CA GLU A 49 -15.52 -0.81 -7.24
C GLU A 49 -16.56 -0.12 -6.35
N ASN A 50 -16.25 0.07 -5.08
CA ASN A 50 -17.11 0.78 -4.13
C ASN A 50 -16.77 2.29 -4.01
N GLY A 51 -15.90 2.80 -4.87
CA GLY A 51 -15.59 4.22 -4.99
C GLY A 51 -14.54 4.72 -4.00
N ASP A 52 -13.84 3.84 -3.32
CA ASP A 52 -12.68 4.17 -2.50
C ASP A 52 -11.37 3.88 -3.24
N THR A 53 -10.26 4.31 -2.67
CA THR A 53 -8.91 4.10 -3.21
C THR A 53 -7.96 3.62 -2.13
N ILE A 54 -6.92 2.90 -2.53
CA ILE A 54 -5.86 2.51 -1.61
C ILE A 54 -5.05 3.73 -1.17
N ASN A 55 -4.46 3.67 0.01
CA ASN A 55 -3.48 4.65 0.44
C ASN A 55 -2.27 4.57 -0.48
N ASN A 56 -1.84 5.71 -1.01
CA ASN A 56 -0.74 5.77 -1.96
C ASN A 56 0.15 6.99 -1.68
N ASP A 57 1.13 6.79 -0.82
CA ASP A 57 2.24 7.71 -0.54
C ASP A 57 3.57 7.20 -1.11
N PHE A 58 3.50 6.23 -2.02
CA PHE A 58 4.66 5.62 -2.66
C PHE A 58 5.36 6.58 -3.62
N SER A 59 6.69 6.51 -3.69
CA SER A 59 7.50 7.46 -4.45
C SER A 59 7.59 7.15 -5.96
N ILE A 60 6.78 6.23 -6.46
CA ILE A 60 6.65 5.91 -7.88
C ILE A 60 5.19 6.01 -8.29
N ILE A 61 4.95 6.64 -9.44
CA ILE A 61 3.67 6.72 -10.12
C ILE A 61 3.81 6.28 -11.57
N ILE A 62 2.70 5.97 -12.21
CA ILE A 62 2.68 5.73 -13.66
C ILE A 62 2.29 7.05 -14.34
N GLY A 63 3.18 7.57 -15.17
CA GLY A 63 2.96 8.81 -15.92
C GLY A 63 1.98 8.61 -17.09
N SER A 64 1.60 9.71 -17.73
CA SER A 64 0.67 9.71 -18.87
C SER A 64 1.17 8.91 -20.08
N ASN A 65 2.48 8.71 -20.19
CA ASN A 65 3.11 7.89 -21.23
C ASN A 65 3.13 6.38 -20.91
N GLY A 66 2.55 5.96 -19.79
CA GLY A 66 2.53 4.58 -19.32
C GLY A 66 3.83 4.09 -18.68
N LYS A 67 4.83 4.96 -18.51
CA LYS A 67 6.10 4.64 -17.84
C LYS A 67 6.06 5.07 -16.38
N CYS A 68 6.81 4.35 -15.55
CA CYS A 68 6.98 4.73 -14.15
C CYS A 68 7.86 5.97 -14.02
N GLU A 69 7.46 6.86 -13.13
CA GLU A 69 8.15 8.10 -12.82
C GLU A 69 8.27 8.25 -11.30
N TYR A 70 9.34 8.88 -10.84
CA TYR A 70 9.44 9.27 -9.43
C TYR A 70 8.49 10.42 -9.12
N SER A 71 7.69 10.28 -8.07
CA SER A 71 6.81 11.35 -7.58
C SER A 71 7.50 12.31 -6.62
N VAL A 72 8.71 11.99 -6.17
CA VAL A 72 9.55 12.85 -5.32
C VAL A 72 10.44 13.76 -6.16
N THR A 73 10.59 15.01 -5.73
CA THR A 73 11.36 16.04 -6.44
C THR A 73 12.78 16.23 -5.89
N SER A 74 13.03 15.78 -4.65
CA SER A 74 14.33 15.91 -3.99
C SER A 74 15.19 14.69 -4.27
N ASP A 75 16.42 14.90 -4.71
CA ASP A 75 17.41 13.84 -4.91
C ASP A 75 17.66 13.03 -3.63
N MET A 76 17.71 13.72 -2.48
CA MET A 76 17.87 13.05 -1.19
C MET A 76 16.68 12.17 -0.82
N ALA A 77 15.44 12.61 -1.13
CA ALA A 77 14.24 11.81 -0.91
C ALA A 77 14.24 10.57 -1.82
N LYS A 78 14.66 10.72 -3.08
CA LYS A 78 14.85 9.60 -4.01
C LYS A 78 15.87 8.59 -3.48
N LEU A 79 17.03 9.04 -3.03
CA LEU A 79 18.07 8.16 -2.51
C LEU A 79 17.62 7.40 -1.25
N ARG A 80 16.89 8.06 -0.35
CA ARG A 80 16.30 7.40 0.83
C ARG A 80 15.30 6.33 0.42
N PHE A 81 14.43 6.64 -0.54
CA PHE A 81 13.49 5.68 -1.08
C PHE A 81 14.19 4.46 -1.69
N LEU A 82 15.21 4.66 -2.52
CA LEU A 82 16.01 3.58 -3.10
C LEU A 82 16.72 2.74 -2.04
N ARG A 83 17.29 3.39 -1.03
CA ARG A 83 17.89 2.69 0.12
C ARG A 83 16.89 1.73 0.76
N ASP A 84 15.66 2.21 1.01
CA ASP A 84 14.62 1.42 1.68
C ASP A 84 14.11 0.29 0.79
N ILE A 85 13.91 0.55 -0.51
CA ILE A 85 13.49 -0.46 -1.50
C ILE A 85 14.50 -1.61 -1.60
N TYR A 86 15.79 -1.29 -1.66
CA TYR A 86 16.85 -2.29 -1.80
C TYR A 86 17.36 -2.85 -0.45
N GLY A 87 16.74 -2.46 0.66
CA GLY A 87 17.05 -2.97 1.99
C GLY A 87 18.46 -2.62 2.47
N LYS A 88 18.99 -1.48 2.05
CA LYS A 88 20.31 -1.01 2.48
C LYS A 88 20.19 -0.24 3.80
N SER A 89 21.22 -0.28 4.63
CA SER A 89 21.26 0.44 5.90
C SER A 89 21.61 1.92 5.71
N LYS A 90 22.40 2.22 4.69
CA LYS A 90 22.87 3.57 4.36
C LYS A 90 22.76 3.86 2.88
N ILE A 91 22.64 5.13 2.52
CA ILE A 91 22.58 5.59 1.11
C ILE A 91 23.86 5.22 0.35
N GLU A 92 25.00 5.30 0.98
CA GLU A 92 26.31 4.99 0.39
C GLU A 92 26.43 3.52 -0.04
N GLU A 93 25.59 2.65 0.51
CA GLU A 93 25.56 1.22 0.16
C GLU A 93 24.76 0.94 -1.13
N LEU A 94 24.12 1.94 -1.70
CA LEU A 94 23.44 1.82 -2.98
C LEU A 94 24.40 1.56 -4.13
N ASP A 95 25.60 2.13 -4.06
CA ASP A 95 26.59 2.04 -5.11
C ASP A 95 27.80 1.23 -4.64
N THR A 96 27.99 0.10 -5.29
CA THR A 96 29.11 -0.80 -5.04
C THR A 96 29.89 -1.00 -6.33
N GLU A 97 31.01 -1.71 -6.31
CA GLU A 97 31.76 -2.07 -7.50
C GLU A 97 30.92 -2.87 -8.54
N LYS A 98 29.83 -3.50 -8.09
CA LYS A 98 28.98 -4.37 -8.90
C LYS A 98 27.63 -3.76 -9.25
N GLU A 99 27.15 -2.80 -8.50
CA GLU A 99 25.82 -2.24 -8.61
C GLU A 99 25.85 -0.71 -8.49
N GLN A 100 25.05 -0.03 -9.31
CA GLN A 100 24.87 1.42 -9.30
C GLN A 100 23.37 1.69 -9.12
N LEU A 101 22.84 1.37 -7.93
CA LEU A 101 21.41 1.42 -7.64
C LEU A 101 20.88 2.85 -7.49
N SER A 102 21.76 3.81 -7.16
CA SER A 102 21.36 5.22 -7.04
C SER A 102 20.90 5.84 -8.35
N ASP A 103 21.36 5.29 -9.50
CA ASP A 103 21.03 5.75 -10.84
C ASP A 103 19.79 5.07 -11.43
N ASN A 104 19.21 4.10 -10.72
CA ASN A 104 18.06 3.36 -11.23
C ASN A 104 16.88 4.30 -11.51
N THR A 105 16.29 4.11 -12.68
CA THR A 105 15.04 4.78 -13.07
C THR A 105 13.86 4.21 -12.28
N ALA A 106 12.77 4.96 -12.21
CA ALA A 106 11.55 4.46 -11.58
C ALA A 106 11.01 3.18 -12.26
N GLU A 107 11.19 3.06 -13.57
CA GLU A 107 10.85 1.84 -14.32
C GLU A 107 11.69 0.64 -13.88
N GLU A 108 13.00 0.81 -13.72
CA GLU A 108 13.89 -0.26 -13.24
C GLU A 108 13.55 -0.69 -11.81
N VAL A 109 13.18 0.25 -10.94
CA VAL A 109 12.70 -0.07 -9.58
C VAL A 109 11.39 -0.84 -9.63
N PHE A 110 10.45 -0.43 -10.47
CA PHE A 110 9.18 -1.15 -10.68
C PHE A 110 9.45 -2.60 -11.15
N GLU A 111 10.28 -2.80 -12.16
CA GLU A 111 10.65 -4.13 -12.67
C GLU A 111 11.31 -5.00 -11.57
N TYR A 112 12.15 -4.41 -10.74
CA TYR A 112 12.71 -5.11 -9.59
C TYR A 112 11.64 -5.58 -8.60
N LEU A 113 10.69 -4.69 -8.26
CA LEU A 113 9.64 -5.00 -7.28
C LEU A 113 8.68 -6.09 -7.76
N VAL A 114 8.25 -6.04 -9.03
CA VAL A 114 7.31 -7.02 -9.59
C VAL A 114 7.99 -8.32 -10.01
N GLY A 115 9.30 -8.32 -10.12
CA GLY A 115 10.09 -9.45 -10.59
C GLY A 115 10.10 -10.64 -9.64
N LYS A 116 10.52 -11.80 -10.17
CA LYS A 116 10.56 -13.09 -9.46
C LYS A 116 11.42 -13.08 -8.20
N LYS A 117 12.45 -12.25 -8.17
CA LYS A 117 13.36 -12.15 -7.01
C LYS A 117 12.77 -11.35 -5.87
N ARG A 118 11.69 -10.61 -6.09
CA ARG A 118 11.06 -9.78 -5.06
C ARG A 118 9.64 -10.24 -4.76
N TYR A 119 8.64 -9.70 -5.42
CA TYR A 119 7.23 -10.00 -5.11
C TYR A 119 6.57 -10.97 -6.08
N ASP A 120 7.24 -11.27 -7.19
CA ASP A 120 6.79 -12.25 -8.19
C ASP A 120 5.32 -12.03 -8.62
N ILE A 121 5.04 -10.80 -9.05
CA ILE A 121 3.69 -10.39 -9.43
C ILE A 121 3.47 -10.75 -10.90
N SER A 122 2.41 -11.51 -11.19
CA SER A 122 2.09 -11.97 -12.53
C SER A 122 1.92 -10.82 -13.51
N GLU A 123 2.50 -10.96 -14.71
CA GLU A 123 2.33 -10.02 -15.84
C GLU A 123 0.90 -10.01 -16.41
N GLU A 124 0.05 -10.96 -16.02
CA GLU A 124 -1.36 -11.00 -16.39
C GLU A 124 -2.15 -9.84 -15.79
N TYR A 125 -1.70 -9.30 -14.64
CA TYR A 125 -2.30 -8.10 -14.08
C TYR A 125 -1.89 -6.86 -14.89
N PRO A 126 -2.80 -5.90 -15.11
CA PRO A 126 -2.45 -4.61 -15.70
C PRO A 126 -1.33 -3.91 -14.93
N LYS A 127 -0.51 -3.13 -15.61
CA LYS A 127 0.66 -2.46 -15.00
C LYS A 127 0.31 -1.63 -13.77
N GLU A 128 -0.81 -0.88 -13.84
CA GLU A 128 -1.28 -0.08 -12.70
C GLU A 128 -1.62 -0.95 -11.48
N ASP A 129 -2.27 -2.09 -11.71
CA ASP A 129 -2.61 -3.02 -10.64
C ASP A 129 -1.36 -3.71 -10.07
N ARG A 130 -0.38 -4.04 -10.92
CA ARG A 130 0.91 -4.59 -10.45
C ARG A 130 1.66 -3.59 -9.56
N LEU A 131 1.64 -2.31 -9.88
CA LEU A 131 2.22 -1.27 -9.02
C LEU A 131 1.49 -1.20 -7.68
N LYS A 132 0.17 -1.20 -7.67
CA LYS A 132 -0.63 -1.19 -6.44
C LYS A 132 -0.37 -2.42 -5.56
N ILE A 133 -0.29 -3.60 -6.15
CA ILE A 133 0.09 -4.83 -5.44
C ILE A 133 1.49 -4.69 -4.83
N ALA A 134 2.46 -4.18 -5.60
CA ALA A 134 3.82 -3.97 -5.14
C ALA A 134 3.88 -2.99 -3.95
N ILE A 135 3.09 -1.93 -3.96
CA ILE A 135 3.00 -0.96 -2.86
C ILE A 135 2.53 -1.65 -1.58
N ILE A 136 1.47 -2.45 -1.65
CA ILE A 136 0.94 -3.15 -0.48
C ILE A 136 1.93 -4.22 0.00
N ARG A 137 2.56 -4.97 -0.91
CA ARG A 137 3.60 -5.94 -0.56
C ARG A 137 4.79 -5.29 0.13
N TYR A 138 5.21 -4.12 -0.34
CA TYR A 138 6.26 -3.33 0.27
C TYR A 138 5.87 -2.89 1.69
N ASN A 139 4.67 -2.35 1.87
CA ASN A 139 4.17 -1.95 3.19
C ASN A 139 4.08 -3.13 4.16
N LEU A 140 3.63 -4.29 3.70
CA LEU A 140 3.65 -5.54 4.48
C LEU A 140 5.07 -5.91 4.91
N SER A 141 6.05 -5.76 4.02
CA SER A 141 7.44 -6.09 4.32
C SER A 141 8.04 -5.21 5.42
N LEU A 142 7.64 -3.93 5.47
CA LEU A 142 8.06 -3.01 6.53
C LEU A 142 7.55 -3.42 7.92
N ASN A 143 6.38 -4.04 7.98
CA ASN A 143 5.74 -4.48 9.22
C ASN A 143 6.07 -5.93 9.59
N SER A 144 6.82 -6.65 8.75
CA SER A 144 7.11 -8.09 8.93
C SER A 144 7.87 -8.45 10.22
N PHE A 145 8.58 -7.49 10.80
CA PHE A 145 9.31 -7.69 12.05
C PHE A 145 8.47 -7.48 13.32
N GLN A 146 7.26 -6.99 13.17
CA GLN A 146 6.34 -6.71 14.27
C GLN A 146 5.15 -7.64 14.17
N LYS A 147 5.16 -8.71 14.96
CA LYS A 147 4.00 -9.60 15.08
C LYS A 147 2.79 -8.81 15.57
N TYR A 148 1.63 -9.06 14.98
CA TYR A 148 0.34 -8.47 15.34
C TYR A 148 0.10 -7.02 14.89
N ILE A 149 0.95 -6.43 14.05
CA ILE A 149 0.65 -5.15 13.41
C ILE A 149 0.10 -5.41 12.01
N SER A 150 -1.15 -5.08 11.80
CA SER A 150 -1.76 -5.10 10.48
C SER A 150 -1.28 -3.94 9.62
N THR A 151 -1.20 -4.16 8.32
CA THR A 151 -0.86 -3.13 7.34
C THR A 151 -2.13 -2.51 6.79
N THR A 152 -2.24 -1.19 6.83
CA THR A 152 -3.38 -0.47 6.28
C THR A 152 -3.30 -0.41 4.76
N ILE A 153 -4.35 -0.85 4.09
CA ILE A 153 -4.49 -0.77 2.62
C ILE A 153 -5.21 0.51 2.21
N ALA A 154 -6.33 0.83 2.86
CA ALA A 154 -7.12 2.02 2.59
C ALA A 154 -7.70 2.57 3.88
N SER A 155 -7.74 3.89 3.99
CA SER A 155 -8.23 4.61 5.17
C SER A 155 -9.53 5.35 4.84
N ASN A 156 -10.35 5.58 5.88
CA ASN A 156 -11.60 6.32 5.78
C ASN A 156 -12.50 5.84 4.63
N VAL A 157 -12.67 4.53 4.56
CA VAL A 157 -13.50 3.88 3.54
C VAL A 157 -14.97 3.96 3.87
N LYS A 158 -15.81 3.85 2.84
CA LYS A 158 -17.27 3.84 2.95
C LYS A 158 -17.78 2.55 3.60
N ASP A 159 -18.96 2.61 4.18
CA ASP A 159 -19.63 1.43 4.76
C ASP A 159 -19.87 0.34 3.71
N GLU A 160 -20.18 0.72 2.47
CA GLU A 160 -20.35 -0.19 1.34
C GLU A 160 -19.08 -1.00 1.03
N THR A 161 -17.92 -0.35 1.13
CA THR A 161 -16.62 -1.03 0.95
C THR A 161 -16.39 -2.04 2.08
N VAL A 162 -16.66 -1.67 3.33
CA VAL A 162 -16.56 -2.58 4.46
C VAL A 162 -17.48 -3.79 4.29
N ALA A 163 -18.73 -3.56 3.92
CA ALA A 163 -19.71 -4.63 3.67
C ALA A 163 -19.24 -5.57 2.55
N ALA A 164 -18.75 -5.03 1.44
CA ALA A 164 -18.25 -5.83 0.31
C ALA A 164 -17.01 -6.67 0.69
N ILE A 165 -16.10 -6.15 1.52
CA ILE A 165 -14.97 -6.91 2.07
C ILE A 165 -15.47 -8.11 2.89
N TYR A 166 -16.46 -7.89 3.79
CA TYR A 166 -17.02 -8.97 4.60
C TYR A 166 -17.75 -10.04 3.79
N GLU A 167 -18.51 -9.63 2.77
CA GLU A 167 -19.19 -10.55 1.87
C GLU A 167 -18.23 -11.49 1.12
N ASN A 168 -17.00 -11.04 0.89
CA ASN A 168 -15.95 -11.76 0.17
C ASN A 168 -14.86 -12.34 1.11
N GLN A 169 -15.09 -12.38 2.40
CA GLN A 169 -14.06 -12.72 3.39
C GLN A 169 -13.45 -14.11 3.20
N ALA A 170 -14.20 -15.06 2.66
CA ALA A 170 -13.69 -16.41 2.40
C ALA A 170 -12.49 -16.44 1.43
N MET A 171 -12.45 -15.52 0.47
CA MET A 171 -11.35 -15.38 -0.50
C MET A 171 -10.32 -14.30 -0.12
N LEU A 172 -10.55 -13.57 0.97
CA LEU A 172 -9.71 -12.46 1.43
C LEU A 172 -9.04 -12.78 2.78
N LYS A 173 -8.39 -13.95 2.85
CA LYS A 173 -7.74 -14.39 4.09
C LYS A 173 -6.69 -13.39 4.57
N GLY A 174 -6.83 -12.93 5.81
CA GLY A 174 -5.94 -11.94 6.43
C GLY A 174 -6.39 -10.50 6.25
N VAL A 175 -7.43 -10.25 5.44
CA VAL A 175 -8.00 -8.91 5.25
C VAL A 175 -9.08 -8.65 6.30
N SER A 176 -9.06 -7.49 6.91
CA SER A 176 -9.97 -7.10 7.98
C SER A 176 -10.24 -5.59 7.94
N ARG A 177 -11.04 -5.12 8.88
CA ARG A 177 -11.24 -3.69 9.13
C ARG A 177 -10.71 -3.31 10.49
N THR A 178 -10.29 -2.07 10.62
CA THR A 178 -10.11 -1.40 11.89
C THR A 178 -11.03 -0.19 11.98
N MET A 179 -11.43 0.18 13.20
CA MET A 179 -12.20 1.38 13.46
C MET A 179 -11.31 2.39 14.14
N ASP A 180 -11.43 3.64 13.70
CA ASP A 180 -10.80 4.78 14.34
C ASP A 180 -11.83 5.90 14.53
N ILE A 181 -11.53 6.83 15.41
CA ILE A 181 -12.37 8.00 15.68
C ILE A 181 -11.66 9.20 15.09
N GLU A 182 -12.22 9.72 14.02
CA GLU A 182 -11.75 10.93 13.37
C GLU A 182 -12.48 12.15 13.94
N CYS A 183 -11.69 13.16 14.34
CA CYS A 183 -12.25 14.44 14.79
C CYS A 183 -12.35 15.36 13.57
N ILE A 184 -13.58 15.73 13.20
CA ILE A 184 -13.85 16.65 12.11
C ILE A 184 -14.13 18.02 12.71
N GLY A 185 -13.28 19.01 12.36
CA GLY A 185 -13.46 20.42 12.70
C GLY A 185 -13.91 21.23 11.48
N TYR A 186 -14.64 22.30 11.73
CA TYR A 186 -15.05 23.31 10.74
C TYR A 186 -14.27 24.59 10.92
#